data_f661b482f2d84c77e0be4a1e29a8ed16
#
_entry.id   f661b482f2d84c77e0be4a1e29a8ed16
#
_cell.length_a   1.000
_cell.length_b   1.000
_cell.length_c   1.000
_cell.angle_alpha   90.00
_cell.angle_beta   90.00
_cell.angle_gamma   90.00
#
_symmetry.space_group_name_H-M   'P 1'
#
loop_
_entity.id
_entity.type
_entity.pdbx_description
1 polymer ?
#
loop_
_entity_poly.entity_id
_entity_poly.type
_entity_poly.pdbx_seq_one_letter_code
_entity_poly.pdbx_strand_id
1 'polypeptide(L)'
;RTDVSLPEGGFTKMKGTLVWPVSGRVVSHYGTQRDPVFDIPVFRSGIHINAAPAAKVKASAEGKVVYANYFKGYQNLVIISHGEGYYTVYGNLGSITVKEGVYVKGGQVIGTVADNSNIGTPAVYFEVRYRGKPLNPEQWLKR
;
A
#
# COMPACT_ATOMS: atom_id res chain seq x y z
N ARG A 1 -17.27 19.52 2.08
CA ARG A 1 -16.44 18.34 2.33
C ARG A 1 -17.17 17.09 1.88
N THR A 2 -16.45 16.24 1.17
CA THR A 2 -16.99 14.97 0.73
C THR A 2 -16.53 13.87 1.69
N ASP A 3 -17.48 13.27 2.37
CA ASP A 3 -17.20 12.09 3.19
C ASP A 3 -17.27 10.85 2.31
N VAL A 4 -16.40 9.91 2.57
CA VAL A 4 -16.50 8.57 2.02
C VAL A 4 -17.07 7.65 3.10
N SER A 5 -17.99 6.80 2.70
CA SER A 5 -18.60 5.86 3.63
C SER A 5 -18.14 4.44 3.32
N LEU A 6 -17.85 3.70 4.37
CA LEU A 6 -17.52 2.30 4.27
C LEU A 6 -18.79 1.45 4.41
N PRO A 7 -18.78 0.20 3.91
CA PRO A 7 -19.89 -0.70 4.16
C PRO A 7 -20.09 -0.92 5.66
N GLU A 8 -21.25 -1.38 6.03
CA GLU A 8 -21.53 -1.76 7.41
C GLU A 8 -20.51 -2.79 7.88
N GLY A 9 -19.95 -2.59 9.06
CA GLY A 9 -18.83 -3.37 9.57
C GLY A 9 -17.48 -2.81 9.14
N GLY A 10 -17.48 -1.71 8.40
CA GLY A 10 -16.29 -0.95 8.04
C GLY A 10 -15.30 -1.73 7.20
N PHE A 11 -14.03 -1.41 7.40
CA PHE A 11 -12.94 -1.96 6.61
C PHE A 11 -12.79 -3.48 6.78
N THR A 12 -13.15 -4.02 7.95
CA THR A 12 -13.06 -5.46 8.21
C THR A 12 -13.84 -6.29 7.18
N LYS A 13 -14.99 -5.80 6.76
CA LYS A 13 -15.82 -6.50 5.75
C LYS A 13 -15.21 -6.50 4.36
N MET A 14 -14.22 -5.66 4.13
CA MET A 14 -13.56 -5.56 2.83
C MET A 14 -12.41 -6.55 2.66
N LYS A 15 -12.11 -7.36 3.67
CA LYS A 15 -11.01 -8.33 3.60
C LYS A 15 -11.20 -9.26 2.42
N GLY A 16 -10.18 -9.35 1.56
CA GLY A 16 -10.22 -10.15 0.34
C GLY A 16 -10.87 -9.46 -0.86
N THR A 17 -11.22 -8.17 -0.73
CA THR A 17 -11.86 -7.39 -1.80
C THR A 17 -11.17 -6.10 -2.12
N LEU A 18 -10.04 -5.78 -1.47
CA LEU A 18 -9.35 -4.51 -1.72
C LEU A 18 -8.83 -4.44 -3.15
N VAL A 19 -8.94 -3.26 -3.73
CA VAL A 19 -8.38 -2.98 -5.06
C VAL A 19 -6.86 -3.10 -5.01
N TRP A 20 -6.26 -3.77 -5.98
CA TRP A 20 -4.81 -3.81 -6.12
C TRP A 20 -4.28 -2.41 -6.39
N PRO A 21 -3.25 -1.96 -5.65
CA PRO A 21 -2.69 -0.62 -5.87
C PRO A 21 -2.05 -0.47 -7.26
N VAL A 22 -1.52 -1.54 -7.80
CA VAL A 22 -1.03 -1.59 -9.19
C VAL A 22 -1.34 -2.97 -9.77
N SER A 23 -1.42 -3.03 -11.10
CA SER A 23 -1.50 -4.30 -11.80
C SER A 23 -0.09 -4.88 -11.91
N GLY A 24 0.12 -6.05 -11.33
CA GLY A 24 1.44 -6.68 -11.35
C GLY A 24 1.53 -7.88 -10.45
N ARG A 25 2.71 -8.48 -10.43
CA ARG A 25 2.98 -9.69 -9.67
C ARG A 25 3.64 -9.34 -8.34
N VAL A 26 3.26 -10.05 -7.27
CA VAL A 26 3.94 -9.95 -5.99
C VAL A 26 5.31 -10.61 -6.12
N VAL A 27 6.37 -9.84 -5.89
CA VAL A 27 7.76 -10.30 -6.01
C VAL A 27 8.48 -10.36 -4.67
N SER A 28 7.87 -9.85 -3.61
CA SER A 28 8.36 -9.96 -2.25
C SER A 28 7.14 -10.06 -1.34
N HIS A 29 7.11 -11.06 -0.47
CA HIS A 29 5.93 -11.42 0.33
C HIS A 29 6.04 -10.97 1.77
N TYR A 30 4.89 -10.79 2.40
CA TYR A 30 4.75 -10.51 3.82
C TYR A 30 5.23 -11.69 4.66
N GLY A 31 5.75 -11.38 5.85
CA GLY A 31 6.05 -12.36 6.87
C GLY A 31 7.53 -12.68 6.96
N THR A 32 7.84 -13.73 7.69
CA THR A 32 9.22 -14.13 7.89
C THR A 32 9.78 -14.79 6.62
N GLN A 33 10.87 -14.23 6.12
CA GLN A 33 11.60 -14.74 4.98
C GLN A 33 13.02 -15.05 5.42
N ARG A 34 13.71 -15.92 4.69
CA ARG A 34 15.12 -16.18 4.95
C ARG A 34 15.95 -15.30 4.03
N ASP A 35 16.86 -14.54 4.63
CA ASP A 35 17.76 -13.69 3.83
C ASP A 35 18.69 -14.59 3.03
N PRO A 36 18.76 -14.47 1.69
CA PRO A 36 19.54 -15.37 0.86
C PRO A 36 21.04 -15.18 1.01
N VAL A 37 21.50 -14.03 1.52
CA VAL A 37 22.93 -13.74 1.68
C VAL A 37 23.42 -14.20 3.05
N PHE A 38 22.68 -13.82 4.12
CA PHE A 38 23.11 -14.07 5.50
C PHE A 38 22.47 -15.29 6.11
N ASP A 39 21.48 -15.88 5.45
CA ASP A 39 20.75 -17.08 5.94
C ASP A 39 20.13 -16.88 7.32
N ILE A 40 19.62 -15.69 7.58
CA ILE A 40 18.93 -15.36 8.82
C ILE A 40 17.46 -15.02 8.53
N PRO A 41 16.55 -15.22 9.50
CA PRO A 41 15.16 -14.83 9.30
C PRO A 41 15.03 -13.30 9.29
N VAL A 42 14.25 -12.78 8.33
CA VAL A 42 13.90 -11.36 8.21
C VAL A 42 12.40 -11.26 8.11
N PHE A 43 11.79 -10.40 8.93
CA PHE A 43 10.35 -10.16 8.87
C PHE A 43 10.07 -8.99 7.93
N ARG A 44 9.13 -9.19 7.00
CA ARG A 44 8.68 -8.16 6.07
C ARG A 44 7.25 -7.75 6.40
N SER A 45 7.05 -6.45 6.64
CA SER A 45 5.76 -5.90 7.07
C SER A 45 4.77 -5.71 5.92
N GLY A 46 5.21 -5.82 4.69
CA GLY A 46 4.36 -5.63 3.52
C GLY A 46 4.86 -6.44 2.34
N ILE A 47 4.33 -6.12 1.17
CA ILE A 47 4.67 -6.80 -0.08
C ILE A 47 5.22 -5.81 -1.09
N HIS A 48 6.01 -6.30 -2.04
CA HIS A 48 6.38 -5.54 -3.23
C HIS A 48 5.61 -6.10 -4.43
N ILE A 49 4.98 -5.21 -5.18
CA ILE A 49 4.22 -5.55 -6.38
C ILE A 49 4.98 -4.95 -7.57
N ASN A 50 5.48 -5.82 -8.44
CA ASN A 50 6.19 -5.40 -9.64
C ASN A 50 5.25 -4.66 -10.57
N ALA A 51 5.68 -3.51 -11.10
CA ALA A 51 4.87 -2.72 -12.02
C ALA A 51 5.79 -1.86 -12.89
N ALA A 52 5.29 -1.45 -14.05
CA ALA A 52 6.05 -0.59 -14.95
C ALA A 52 6.30 0.78 -14.31
N PRO A 53 7.47 1.41 -14.57
CA PRO A 53 7.68 2.80 -14.15
C PRO A 53 6.57 3.71 -14.67
N ALA A 54 6.18 4.69 -13.86
CA ALA A 54 5.11 5.64 -14.16
C ALA A 54 3.71 5.05 -14.25
N ALA A 55 3.53 3.75 -14.01
CA ALA A 55 2.18 3.17 -13.92
C ALA A 55 1.40 3.83 -12.77
N LYS A 56 0.11 3.94 -12.93
CA LYS A 56 -0.75 4.59 -11.94
C LYS A 56 -0.93 3.71 -10.71
N VAL A 57 -0.76 4.31 -9.54
CA VAL A 57 -0.99 3.67 -8.25
C VAL A 57 -2.34 4.12 -7.74
N LYS A 58 -3.15 3.17 -7.28
CA LYS A 58 -4.54 3.40 -6.89
C LYS A 58 -4.75 3.09 -5.40
N ALA A 59 -5.63 3.86 -4.77
CA ALA A 59 -6.07 3.58 -3.41
C ALA A 59 -6.81 2.23 -3.38
N SER A 60 -6.48 1.40 -2.41
CA SER A 60 -7.08 0.05 -2.31
C SER A 60 -8.50 0.07 -1.78
N ALA A 61 -8.89 1.13 -1.07
CA ALA A 61 -10.24 1.36 -0.55
C ALA A 61 -10.41 2.85 -0.26
N GLU A 62 -11.65 3.26 -0.04
CA GLU A 62 -11.93 4.64 0.33
C GLU A 62 -11.37 4.98 1.71
N GLY A 63 -10.95 6.22 1.88
CA GLY A 63 -10.42 6.70 3.14
C GLY A 63 -9.86 8.10 3.02
N LYS A 64 -9.17 8.51 4.08
CA LYS A 64 -8.56 9.84 4.16
C LYS A 64 -7.05 9.71 4.06
N VAL A 65 -6.43 10.52 3.20
CA VAL A 65 -4.97 10.60 3.11
C VAL A 65 -4.45 11.28 4.39
N VAL A 66 -3.66 10.56 5.16
CA VAL A 66 -3.09 11.07 6.41
C VAL A 66 -1.62 11.37 6.29
N TYR A 67 -0.95 10.89 5.24
CA TYR A 67 0.43 11.23 4.93
C TYR A 67 0.65 11.15 3.43
N ALA A 68 1.33 12.15 2.86
CA ALA A 68 1.66 12.17 1.43
C ALA A 68 2.95 12.99 1.24
N ASN A 69 4.10 12.32 1.34
CA ASN A 69 5.41 12.97 1.21
C ASN A 69 6.51 11.92 1.15
N TYR A 70 7.74 12.37 0.93
CA TYR A 70 8.92 11.53 1.08
C TYR A 70 9.07 11.09 2.55
N PHE A 71 9.45 9.85 2.75
CA PHE A 71 9.78 9.33 4.08
C PHE A 71 10.93 8.34 3.96
N LYS A 72 12.01 8.62 4.68
CA LYS A 72 13.23 7.81 4.62
C LYS A 72 12.92 6.32 4.81
N GLY A 73 13.41 5.49 3.91
CA GLY A 73 13.17 4.04 3.91
C GLY A 73 11.99 3.62 3.06
N TYR A 74 11.03 4.52 2.79
CA TYR A 74 9.86 4.23 1.95
C TYR A 74 9.87 5.02 0.64
N GLN A 75 10.75 5.99 0.49
CA GLN A 75 10.77 6.96 -0.60
C GLN A 75 9.50 7.81 -0.56
N ASN A 76 8.89 8.10 -1.70
CA ASN A 76 7.61 8.80 -1.69
C ASN A 76 6.51 7.87 -1.17
N LEU A 77 5.78 8.32 -0.18
CA LEU A 77 4.90 7.52 0.64
C LEU A 77 3.53 8.16 0.75
N VAL A 78 2.48 7.37 0.55
CA VAL A 78 1.11 7.75 0.87
C VAL A 78 0.57 6.78 1.90
N ILE A 79 -0.10 7.30 2.93
CA ILE A 79 -0.80 6.50 3.93
C ILE A 79 -2.25 6.94 3.93
N ILE A 80 -3.16 5.98 3.85
CA ILE A 80 -4.60 6.22 3.88
C ILE A 80 -5.19 5.59 5.13
N SER A 81 -5.96 6.39 5.88
CA SER A 81 -6.74 5.91 7.02
C SER A 81 -8.12 5.50 6.54
N HIS A 82 -8.52 4.28 6.89
CA HIS A 82 -9.82 3.74 6.53
C HIS A 82 -10.80 3.73 7.70
N GLY A 83 -10.39 4.33 8.82
CA GLY A 83 -11.17 4.31 10.04
C GLY A 83 -10.95 3.07 10.87
N GLU A 84 -11.36 3.10 12.11
CA GLU A 84 -11.33 1.99 13.08
C GLU A 84 -9.93 1.40 13.26
N GLY A 85 -8.88 2.19 13.03
CA GLY A 85 -7.50 1.76 13.22
C GLY A 85 -6.87 1.09 12.01
N TYR A 86 -7.55 1.02 10.86
CA TYR A 86 -7.02 0.41 9.64
C TYR A 86 -6.35 1.45 8.74
N TYR A 87 -5.19 1.08 8.20
CA TYR A 87 -4.40 1.92 7.30
C TYR A 87 -3.88 1.09 6.15
N THR A 88 -3.74 1.71 4.98
CA THR A 88 -2.97 1.14 3.87
C THR A 88 -1.81 2.08 3.55
N VAL A 89 -0.68 1.48 3.21
CA VAL A 89 0.59 2.18 3.02
C VAL A 89 1.08 1.89 1.61
N TYR A 90 1.46 2.93 0.87
CA TYR A 90 1.89 2.85 -0.52
C TYR A 90 3.24 3.54 -0.63
N GLY A 91 4.31 2.76 -0.72
CA GLY A 91 5.68 3.28 -0.75
C GLY A 91 6.34 3.11 -2.10
N ASN A 92 7.49 3.73 -2.23
CA ASN A 92 8.32 3.73 -3.44
C ASN A 92 7.60 4.33 -4.64
N LEU A 93 6.82 5.39 -4.40
CA LEU A 93 6.13 6.10 -5.48
C LEU A 93 7.09 7.04 -6.19
N GLY A 94 6.95 7.15 -7.51
CA GLY A 94 7.70 8.11 -8.32
C GLY A 94 7.14 9.52 -8.19
N SER A 95 5.82 9.62 -8.10
CA SER A 95 5.13 10.88 -7.85
C SER A 95 3.92 10.63 -6.95
N ILE A 96 3.49 11.68 -6.26
CA ILE A 96 2.29 11.68 -5.42
C ILE A 96 1.33 12.69 -6.02
N THR A 97 0.08 12.29 -6.23
CA THR A 97 -0.95 13.12 -6.87
C THR A 97 -2.07 13.54 -5.92
N VAL A 98 -1.95 13.21 -4.65
CA VAL A 98 -2.93 13.56 -3.61
C VAL A 98 -2.22 14.31 -2.48
N LYS A 99 -3.00 14.99 -1.65
CA LYS A 99 -2.50 15.76 -0.50
C LYS A 99 -3.06 15.21 0.80
N GLU A 100 -2.33 15.43 1.89
CA GLU A 100 -2.83 15.11 3.22
C GLU A 100 -4.15 15.82 3.48
N GLY A 101 -5.06 15.12 4.11
CA GLY A 101 -6.38 15.63 4.46
C GLY A 101 -7.46 15.37 3.43
N VAL A 102 -7.13 14.98 2.21
CA VAL A 102 -8.15 14.70 1.20
C VAL A 102 -8.74 13.31 1.38
N TYR A 103 -9.99 13.16 1.00
CA TYR A 103 -10.66 11.86 0.94
C TYR A 103 -10.53 11.29 -0.45
N VAL A 104 -10.27 10.01 -0.54
CA VAL A 104 -10.13 9.29 -1.81
C VAL A 104 -11.11 8.12 -1.84
N LYS A 105 -11.48 7.72 -3.05
CA LYS A 105 -12.29 6.53 -3.28
C LYS A 105 -11.40 5.34 -3.59
N GLY A 106 -11.89 4.14 -3.35
CA GLY A 106 -11.20 2.93 -3.82
C GLY A 106 -11.03 2.98 -5.33
N GLY A 107 -9.83 2.66 -5.80
CA GLY A 107 -9.49 2.75 -7.22
C GLY A 107 -9.04 4.13 -7.71
N GLN A 108 -9.13 5.16 -6.87
CA GLN A 108 -8.66 6.50 -7.25
C GLN A 108 -7.13 6.53 -7.34
N VAL A 109 -6.60 7.20 -8.36
CA VAL A 109 -5.15 7.35 -8.54
C VAL A 109 -4.59 8.26 -7.44
N ILE A 110 -3.51 7.80 -6.80
CA ILE A 110 -2.84 8.53 -5.71
C ILE A 110 -1.37 8.84 -6.02
N GLY A 111 -0.84 8.28 -7.09
CA GLY A 111 0.54 8.51 -7.50
C GLY A 111 0.95 7.62 -8.66
N THR A 112 2.24 7.52 -8.88
CA THR A 112 2.82 6.68 -9.95
C THR A 112 3.96 5.84 -9.40
N VAL A 113 4.31 4.77 -10.13
CA VAL A 113 5.42 3.88 -9.78
C VAL A 113 6.76 4.56 -10.10
N ALA A 114 7.73 4.46 -9.19
CA ALA A 114 9.08 4.96 -9.39
C ALA A 114 9.84 4.11 -10.43
N ASP A 115 10.94 4.66 -10.96
CA ASP A 115 11.76 4.01 -11.98
C ASP A 115 12.44 2.73 -11.46
N ASN A 116 12.68 2.65 -10.17
CA ASN A 116 13.32 1.49 -9.55
C ASN A 116 12.90 1.42 -8.08
N SER A 117 13.32 0.37 -7.38
CA SER A 117 13.07 0.19 -5.96
C SER A 117 14.29 -0.42 -5.29
N ASN A 118 14.27 -0.51 -3.97
CA ASN A 118 15.36 -1.14 -3.21
C ASN A 118 15.41 -2.66 -3.38
N ILE A 119 14.50 -3.27 -4.12
CA ILE A 119 14.60 -4.67 -4.52
C ILE A 119 15.16 -4.85 -5.93
N GLY A 120 15.62 -3.77 -6.58
CA GLY A 120 16.31 -3.82 -7.86
C GLY A 120 15.43 -3.83 -9.10
N THR A 121 14.11 -3.72 -8.95
CA THR A 121 13.13 -3.66 -10.05
C THR A 121 12.04 -2.65 -9.69
N PRO A 122 11.38 -2.01 -10.68
CA PRO A 122 10.28 -1.11 -10.38
C PRO A 122 9.14 -1.85 -9.67
N ALA A 123 8.74 -1.33 -8.51
CA ALA A 123 7.72 -1.97 -7.70
C ALA A 123 7.10 -0.97 -6.73
N VAL A 124 5.84 -1.20 -6.37
CA VAL A 124 5.18 -0.50 -5.27
C VAL A 124 5.32 -1.35 -4.01
N TYR A 125 5.67 -0.70 -2.92
CA TYR A 125 5.65 -1.32 -1.61
C TYR A 125 4.28 -1.07 -0.98
N PHE A 126 3.60 -2.11 -0.49
CA PHE A 126 2.23 -2.03 0.00
C PHE A 126 2.08 -2.73 1.35
N GLU A 127 1.44 -2.04 2.31
CA GLU A 127 1.11 -2.60 3.62
C GLU A 127 -0.36 -2.43 3.93
N VAL A 128 -0.88 -3.35 4.71
CA VAL A 128 -2.16 -3.20 5.42
C VAL A 128 -1.84 -3.26 6.91
N ARG A 129 -2.33 -2.26 7.68
CA ARG A 129 -2.07 -2.19 9.11
C ARG A 129 -3.36 -2.06 9.91
N TYR A 130 -3.36 -2.68 11.08
CA TYR A 130 -4.42 -2.51 12.05
C TYR A 130 -3.80 -2.10 13.38
N ARG A 131 -4.12 -0.87 13.85
CA ARG A 131 -3.60 -0.32 15.11
C ARG A 131 -2.08 -0.44 15.21
N GLY A 132 -1.39 -0.10 14.13
CA GLY A 132 0.06 -0.14 14.06
C GLY A 132 0.67 -1.52 13.79
N LYS A 133 -0.13 -2.58 13.77
CA LYS A 133 0.36 -3.94 13.47
C LYS A 133 0.23 -4.24 12.00
N PRO A 134 1.29 -4.73 11.35
CA PRO A 134 1.17 -5.15 9.95
C PRO A 134 0.36 -6.45 9.83
N LEU A 135 -0.45 -6.48 8.78
CA LEU A 135 -1.24 -7.66 8.41
C LEU A 135 -0.77 -8.13 7.04
N ASN A 136 -1.06 -9.38 6.68
CA ASN A 136 -0.68 -9.93 5.38
C ASN A 136 -1.54 -9.31 4.26
N PRO A 137 -0.97 -8.43 3.42
CA PRO A 137 -1.76 -7.73 2.40
C PRO A 137 -2.42 -8.67 1.39
N GLU A 138 -1.81 -9.82 1.11
CA GLU A 138 -2.36 -10.76 0.13
C GLU A 138 -3.68 -11.38 0.60
N GLN A 139 -3.95 -11.38 1.91
CA GLN A 139 -5.25 -11.81 2.43
C GLN A 139 -6.33 -10.75 2.29
N TRP A 140 -5.93 -9.49 2.07
CA TRP A 140 -6.85 -8.36 1.97
C TRP A 140 -7.16 -7.96 0.54
N LEU A 141 -6.23 -8.21 -0.37
CA LEU A 141 -6.39 -7.85 -1.78
C LEU A 141 -7.36 -8.78 -2.49
N LYS A 142 -8.05 -8.23 -3.47
CA LYS A 142 -9.02 -8.96 -4.30
C LYS A 142 -8.33 -10.12 -5.01
N ARG A 143 -8.99 -11.24 -5.01
CA ARG A 143 -8.53 -12.45 -5.71
C ARG A 143 -9.03 -12.50 -7.13
#